data_9084153c5baf16a52ccc14a46386ed15
#
_entry.id   9084153c5baf16a52ccc14a46386ed15
#
_cell.length_a   1.000
_cell.length_b   1.000
_cell.length_c   1.000
_cell.angle_alpha   90.00
_cell.angle_beta   90.00
_cell.angle_gamma   90.00
#
_symmetry.space_group_name_H-M   'P 1'
#
loop_
_entity.id
_entity.type
_entity.pdbx_description
1 polymer ?
#
loop_
_entity_poly.entity_id
_entity_poly.type
_entity_poly.pdbx_seq_one_letter_code
_entity_poly.pdbx_strand_id
1 'polypeptide(L)'
;MTNLDPHPLSVSLVQVAASLPLFLWAIPAGALADTVDRKRFLIAGEIAITAASIPLAILVGWHLITPVGLLLIIFVVSSASAIIAPAWQAVVTQLVPRAELPPAISANTVGINLSRAVGPALSGVFVRLLGMASPFWADAASNVAVIGALLWWRPPARGVSDLPAEPFGSALRTGLRHARFNPLLRATLIRTAAFMLFASAYWGLLPLVTRTQIGGGPALYGALLGAIGSAAVATGLALPWATSKLGADRLLGLATLGTAVAMTLFGFARTAPVATLAALIAGGSWMAAVSSLNVSAQVALPEWVRGRGLAVFVTVLFGAFSIGSSLWGEIAGLVGLSAAHFLAAAGALLAAALTWQWKLQTGQGLDLSPSMHWPAPITTRKVAGDRGPVLVTVEYRIDPNHRAAFLHALARYSHERKRDGAFDWYVFEDPAVEGKFVETFMTDSWLEHLHQHARVTRTDRVLEQAVQRYQLGDAPKTTHLIAVQPDS
;
A
#
# COMPACT_ATOMS: atom_id res chain seq x y z
N MET A 1 21.40 15.46 9.45
CA MET A 1 22.29 14.34 9.09
C MET A 1 23.52 14.80 8.34
N THR A 2 23.43 15.49 7.20
CA THR A 2 24.60 15.91 6.41
C THR A 2 25.64 16.77 7.19
N ASN A 3 25.24 17.40 8.30
CA ASN A 3 26.16 18.13 9.18
C ASN A 3 26.79 17.27 10.27
N LEU A 4 26.17 16.12 10.59
CA LEU A 4 26.60 15.21 11.65
C LEU A 4 27.51 14.11 11.09
N ASP A 5 27.07 13.52 9.99
CA ASP A 5 27.77 12.46 9.25
C ASP A 5 27.42 12.59 7.77
N PRO A 6 28.33 13.07 6.91
CA PRO A 6 28.09 13.26 5.48
C PRO A 6 28.17 11.97 4.67
N HIS A 7 28.42 10.80 5.30
CA HIS A 7 28.49 9.53 4.59
C HIS A 7 27.15 9.23 3.89
N PRO A 8 27.12 8.83 2.61
CA PRO A 8 25.89 8.66 1.85
C PRO A 8 24.90 7.68 2.48
N LEU A 9 25.38 6.59 3.05
CA LEU A 9 24.53 5.63 3.77
C LEU A 9 23.85 6.29 4.97
N SER A 10 24.60 7.02 5.81
CA SER A 10 24.04 7.68 6.99
C SER A 10 22.97 8.71 6.63
N VAL A 11 23.15 9.44 5.53
CA VAL A 11 22.16 10.41 5.04
C VAL A 11 20.91 9.72 4.50
N SER A 12 21.07 8.64 3.73
CA SER A 12 19.94 7.89 3.19
C SER A 12 19.17 7.10 4.25
N LEU A 13 19.81 6.71 5.36
CA LEU A 13 19.15 6.07 6.52
C LEU A 13 18.13 6.98 7.20
N VAL A 14 18.19 8.30 7.04
CA VAL A 14 17.12 9.22 7.48
C VAL A 14 15.80 8.88 6.75
N GLN A 15 15.88 8.62 5.46
CA GLN A 15 14.71 8.23 4.67
C GLN A 15 14.19 6.84 5.06
N VAL A 16 15.11 5.92 5.40
CA VAL A 16 14.75 4.60 5.93
C VAL A 16 14.05 4.75 7.28
N ALA A 17 14.61 5.54 8.21
CA ALA A 17 14.00 5.77 9.53
C ALA A 17 12.61 6.39 9.43
N ALA A 18 12.35 7.20 8.39
CA ALA A 18 11.04 7.78 8.12
C ALA A 18 10.05 6.81 7.46
N SER A 19 10.51 5.90 6.60
CA SER A 19 9.66 5.03 5.78
C SER A 19 9.50 3.60 6.32
N LEU A 20 10.50 3.07 6.99
CA LEU A 20 10.48 1.72 7.56
C LEU A 20 9.33 1.49 8.56
N PRO A 21 8.94 2.45 9.42
CA PRO A 21 7.77 2.29 10.25
C PRO A 21 6.47 2.05 9.48
N LEU A 22 6.27 2.67 8.34
CA LEU A 22 5.10 2.43 7.50
C LEU A 22 5.09 0.99 6.94
N PHE A 23 6.25 0.45 6.62
CA PHE A 23 6.40 -0.97 6.27
C PHE A 23 6.04 -1.90 7.44
N LEU A 24 6.54 -1.61 8.65
CA LEU A 24 6.37 -2.48 9.82
C LEU A 24 4.95 -2.41 10.38
N TRP A 25 4.36 -1.21 10.44
CA TRP A 25 3.12 -0.95 11.17
C TRP A 25 1.88 -0.87 10.29
N ALA A 26 1.98 -0.82 8.93
CA ALA A 26 0.81 -0.67 8.06
C ALA A 26 -0.30 -1.67 8.36
N ILE A 27 0.04 -2.94 8.54
CA ILE A 27 -0.93 -4.01 8.79
C ILE A 27 -1.40 -4.01 10.26
N PRO A 28 -0.51 -3.98 11.29
CA PRO A 28 -0.93 -3.91 12.69
C PRO A 28 -1.76 -2.66 13.02
N ALA A 29 -1.40 -1.52 12.45
CA ALA A 29 -2.09 -0.25 12.70
C ALA A 29 -3.55 -0.26 12.24
N GLY A 30 -3.84 -0.87 11.08
CA GLY A 30 -5.20 -1.01 10.58
C GLY A 30 -6.09 -1.78 11.56
N ALA A 31 -5.62 -2.93 12.04
CA ALA A 31 -6.37 -3.74 13.00
C ALA A 31 -6.53 -3.05 14.37
N LEU A 32 -5.51 -2.33 14.82
CA LEU A 32 -5.57 -1.60 16.08
C LEU A 32 -6.58 -0.45 16.01
N ALA A 33 -6.62 0.29 14.89
CA ALA A 33 -7.57 1.38 14.68
C ALA A 33 -9.05 0.95 14.70
N ASP A 34 -9.32 -0.33 14.39
CA ASP A 34 -10.68 -0.88 14.42
C ASP A 34 -11.13 -1.34 15.81
N THR A 35 -10.19 -1.71 16.70
CA THR A 35 -10.46 -2.31 18.01
C THR A 35 -10.49 -1.29 19.16
N VAL A 36 -9.74 -0.17 19.06
CA VAL A 36 -9.60 0.81 20.12
C VAL A 36 -10.50 2.04 19.93
N ASP A 37 -10.71 2.80 21.01
CA ASP A 37 -11.35 4.12 20.94
C ASP A 37 -10.49 5.08 20.11
N ARG A 38 -10.98 5.49 18.95
CA ARG A 38 -10.24 6.29 17.97
C ARG A 38 -9.74 7.61 18.54
N LYS A 39 -10.56 8.32 19.35
CA LYS A 39 -10.16 9.60 19.95
C LYS A 39 -8.99 9.42 20.91
N ARG A 40 -9.10 8.45 21.84
CA ARG A 40 -8.03 8.16 22.80
C ARG A 40 -6.77 7.68 22.11
N PHE A 41 -6.92 6.86 21.07
CA PHE A 41 -5.82 6.34 20.28
C PHE A 41 -5.07 7.45 19.54
N LEU A 42 -5.78 8.38 18.91
CA LEU A 42 -5.18 9.54 18.25
C LEU A 42 -4.46 10.44 19.25
N ILE A 43 -5.09 10.76 20.38
CA ILE A 43 -4.47 11.59 21.44
C ILE A 43 -3.19 10.93 21.95
N ALA A 44 -3.19 9.63 22.22
CA ALA A 44 -2.01 8.90 22.69
C ALA A 44 -0.87 8.94 21.64
N GLY A 45 -1.19 8.76 20.36
CA GLY A 45 -0.22 8.85 19.27
C GLY A 45 0.37 10.26 19.10
N GLU A 46 -0.48 11.30 19.14
CA GLU A 46 -0.01 12.69 19.06
C GLU A 46 0.84 13.10 20.27
N ILE A 47 0.50 12.60 21.47
CA ILE A 47 1.35 12.77 22.65
C ILE A 47 2.71 12.09 22.46
N ALA A 48 2.74 10.86 21.92
CA ALA A 48 3.99 10.15 21.63
C ALA A 48 4.85 10.89 20.60
N ILE A 49 4.25 11.41 19.52
CA ILE A 49 4.94 12.24 18.52
C ILE A 49 5.52 13.48 19.18
N THR A 50 4.71 14.24 19.93
CA THR A 50 5.14 15.46 20.61
C THR A 50 6.25 15.17 21.62
N ALA A 51 6.13 14.10 22.41
CA ALA A 51 7.13 13.68 23.40
C ALA A 51 8.46 13.28 22.77
N ALA A 52 8.47 12.87 21.49
CA ALA A 52 9.70 12.61 20.74
C ALA A 52 10.22 13.85 20.01
N SER A 53 9.36 14.74 19.49
CA SER A 53 9.73 15.95 18.76
C SER A 53 10.35 17.00 19.67
N ILE A 54 9.89 17.15 20.92
CA ILE A 54 10.46 18.13 21.87
C ILE A 54 11.92 17.81 22.21
N PRO A 55 12.30 16.59 22.65
CA PRO A 55 13.72 16.25 22.85
C PRO A 55 14.56 16.45 21.58
N LEU A 56 14.01 16.13 20.41
CA LEU A 56 14.71 16.36 19.15
C LEU A 56 15.02 17.84 18.95
N ALA A 57 14.03 18.72 19.14
CA ALA A 57 14.22 20.17 19.03
C ALA A 57 15.28 20.69 20.02
N ILE A 58 15.26 20.23 21.26
CA ILE A 58 16.23 20.60 22.31
C ILE A 58 17.64 20.12 21.94
N LEU A 59 17.81 18.83 21.60
CA LEU A 59 19.11 18.25 21.26
C LEU A 59 19.72 18.89 20.01
N VAL A 60 18.89 19.23 19.01
CA VAL A 60 19.34 19.93 17.81
C VAL A 60 19.72 21.38 18.14
N GLY A 61 18.93 22.09 18.98
CA GLY A 61 19.19 23.47 19.39
C GLY A 61 20.47 23.62 20.20
N TRP A 62 20.81 22.63 21.01
CA TRP A 62 22.04 22.61 21.81
C TRP A 62 23.22 21.93 21.11
N HIS A 63 23.05 21.50 19.87
CA HIS A 63 24.08 20.78 19.10
C HIS A 63 24.54 19.45 19.76
N LEU A 64 23.69 18.82 20.58
CA LEU A 64 23.97 17.56 21.27
C LEU A 64 23.47 16.34 20.53
N ILE A 65 22.76 16.52 19.42
CA ILE A 65 22.19 15.40 18.67
C ILE A 65 23.29 14.59 17.99
N THR A 66 23.23 13.28 18.15
CA THR A 66 24.11 12.34 17.46
C THR A 66 23.44 11.76 16.21
N PRO A 67 24.20 11.21 15.22
CA PRO A 67 23.60 10.56 14.05
C PRO A 67 22.60 9.47 14.41
N VAL A 68 22.97 8.59 15.34
CA VAL A 68 22.11 7.49 15.81
C VAL A 68 20.90 8.02 16.56
N GLY A 69 21.07 9.03 17.42
CA GLY A 69 19.97 9.67 18.14
C GLY A 69 18.95 10.29 17.20
N LEU A 70 19.41 10.97 16.13
CA LEU A 70 18.54 11.50 15.10
C LEU A 70 17.72 10.41 14.42
N LEU A 71 18.36 9.33 13.98
CA LEU A 71 17.69 8.21 13.32
C LEU A 71 16.66 7.55 14.23
N LEU A 72 17.00 7.31 15.50
CA LEU A 72 16.09 6.71 16.48
C LEU A 72 14.86 7.57 16.75
N ILE A 73 15.04 8.89 16.92
CA ILE A 73 13.91 9.79 17.18
C ILE A 73 13.01 9.88 15.95
N ILE A 74 13.58 10.00 14.74
CA ILE A 74 12.80 9.99 13.48
C ILE A 74 12.01 8.68 13.37
N PHE A 75 12.63 7.54 13.66
CA PHE A 75 11.97 6.24 13.64
C PHE A 75 10.80 6.18 14.63
N VAL A 76 10.95 6.70 15.85
CA VAL A 76 9.89 6.74 16.87
C VAL A 76 8.74 7.64 16.41
N VAL A 77 9.02 8.86 15.97
CA VAL A 77 8.01 9.81 15.45
C VAL A 77 7.25 9.19 14.27
N SER A 78 7.98 8.61 13.31
CA SER A 78 7.38 7.98 12.14
C SER A 78 6.59 6.72 12.51
N SER A 79 7.00 5.97 13.54
CA SER A 79 6.25 4.81 14.05
C SER A 79 4.92 5.23 14.66
N ALA A 80 4.93 6.25 15.52
CA ALA A 80 3.69 6.78 16.10
C ALA A 80 2.74 7.30 15.01
N SER A 81 3.27 8.06 14.04
CA SER A 81 2.50 8.56 12.89
C SER A 81 1.91 7.43 12.04
N ALA A 82 2.70 6.38 11.74
CA ALA A 82 2.26 5.23 10.96
C ALA A 82 1.14 4.44 11.66
N ILE A 83 1.24 4.30 12.99
CA ILE A 83 0.26 3.59 13.81
C ILE A 83 -1.09 4.34 13.84
N ILE A 84 -1.09 5.67 13.95
CA ILE A 84 -2.34 6.45 14.03
C ILE A 84 -2.94 6.81 12.66
N ALA A 85 -2.19 6.64 11.56
CA ALA A 85 -2.63 7.05 10.22
C ALA A 85 -3.99 6.45 9.78
N PRO A 86 -4.30 5.15 9.99
CA PRO A 86 -5.62 4.61 9.65
C PRO A 86 -6.76 5.24 10.47
N ALA A 87 -6.51 5.53 11.75
CA ALA A 87 -7.48 6.18 12.62
C ALA A 87 -7.78 7.61 12.14
N TRP A 88 -6.77 8.37 11.69
CA TRP A 88 -6.95 9.70 11.09
C TRP A 88 -7.83 9.66 9.84
N GLN A 89 -7.59 8.71 8.94
CA GLN A 89 -8.43 8.55 7.74
C GLN A 89 -9.89 8.25 8.10
N ALA A 90 -10.11 7.46 9.14
CA ALA A 90 -11.45 7.13 9.61
C ALA A 90 -12.17 8.31 10.32
N VAL A 91 -11.45 9.28 10.88
CA VAL A 91 -12.04 10.48 11.52
C VAL A 91 -12.74 11.36 10.49
N VAL A 92 -12.14 11.56 9.32
CA VAL A 92 -12.72 12.41 8.26
C VAL A 92 -14.15 11.99 7.93
N THR A 93 -14.43 10.69 7.90
CA THR A 93 -15.77 10.16 7.62
C THR A 93 -16.77 10.35 8.77
N GLN A 94 -16.32 10.75 9.95
CA GLN A 94 -17.15 11.01 11.13
C GLN A 94 -17.40 12.50 11.38
N LEU A 95 -16.66 13.38 10.71
CA LEU A 95 -16.76 14.82 10.89
C LEU A 95 -17.91 15.46 10.12
N VAL A 96 -18.40 14.79 9.06
CA VAL A 96 -19.42 15.33 8.16
C VAL A 96 -20.53 14.31 7.88
N PRO A 97 -21.76 14.77 7.57
CA PRO A 97 -22.83 13.89 7.10
C PRO A 97 -22.44 13.15 5.80
N ARG A 98 -23.05 11.98 5.56
CA ARG A 98 -22.74 11.17 4.36
C ARG A 98 -22.84 11.91 3.03
N ALA A 99 -23.77 12.85 2.92
CA ALA A 99 -23.96 13.68 1.73
C ALA A 99 -22.75 14.61 1.43
N GLU A 100 -21.99 15.00 2.47
CA GLU A 100 -20.86 15.91 2.37
C GLU A 100 -19.50 15.19 2.36
N LEU A 101 -19.48 13.86 2.41
CA LEU A 101 -18.25 13.07 2.41
C LEU A 101 -17.36 13.31 1.18
N PRO A 102 -17.89 13.34 -0.08
CA PRO A 102 -17.03 13.54 -1.25
C PRO A 102 -16.29 14.88 -1.22
N PRO A 103 -16.92 16.04 -0.95
CA PRO A 103 -16.19 17.30 -0.83
C PRO A 103 -15.24 17.33 0.37
N ALA A 104 -15.57 16.72 1.51
CA ALA A 104 -14.69 16.65 2.67
C ALA A 104 -13.42 15.83 2.40
N ILE A 105 -13.53 14.68 1.75
CA ILE A 105 -12.40 13.87 1.32
C ILE A 105 -11.52 14.62 0.33
N SER A 106 -12.14 15.34 -0.63
CA SER A 106 -11.42 16.16 -1.58
C SER A 106 -10.66 17.30 -0.89
N ALA A 107 -11.28 18.01 0.03
CA ALA A 107 -10.65 19.08 0.81
C ALA A 107 -9.46 18.54 1.65
N ASN A 108 -9.63 17.39 2.32
CA ASN A 108 -8.56 16.73 3.07
C ASN A 108 -7.38 16.36 2.15
N THR A 109 -7.67 15.82 0.96
CA THR A 109 -6.63 15.47 -0.03
C THR A 109 -5.88 16.70 -0.52
N VAL A 110 -6.59 17.80 -0.80
CA VAL A 110 -5.97 19.08 -1.17
C VAL A 110 -5.08 19.60 -0.03
N GLY A 111 -5.56 19.56 1.22
CA GLY A 111 -4.78 19.96 2.39
C GLY A 111 -3.48 19.17 2.53
N ILE A 112 -3.53 17.84 2.41
CA ILE A 112 -2.35 16.96 2.46
C ILE A 112 -1.35 17.31 1.34
N ASN A 113 -1.81 17.50 0.10
CA ASN A 113 -0.93 17.80 -1.02
C ASN A 113 -0.34 19.22 -0.91
N LEU A 114 -1.13 20.18 -0.45
CA LEU A 114 -0.63 21.54 -0.18
C LEU A 114 0.45 21.53 0.89
N SER A 115 0.24 20.80 1.99
CA SER A 115 1.24 20.65 3.07
C SER A 115 2.53 20.01 2.57
N ARG A 116 2.45 19.01 1.70
CA ARG A 116 3.62 18.38 1.06
C ARG A 116 4.40 19.33 0.15
N ALA A 117 3.70 20.21 -0.56
CA ALA A 117 4.33 21.19 -1.45
C ALA A 117 4.96 22.35 -0.68
N VAL A 118 4.25 22.91 0.30
CA VAL A 118 4.62 24.12 1.02
C VAL A 118 5.50 23.84 2.25
N GLY A 119 5.26 22.73 2.95
CA GLY A 119 5.95 22.37 4.20
C GLY A 119 7.47 22.39 4.10
N PRO A 120 8.11 21.69 3.15
CA PRO A 120 9.56 21.68 3.00
C PRO A 120 10.16 23.06 2.69
N ALA A 121 9.46 23.86 1.88
CA ALA A 121 9.90 25.23 1.56
C ALA A 121 9.85 26.12 2.81
N LEU A 122 8.76 26.06 3.59
CA LEU A 122 8.65 26.78 4.87
C LEU A 122 9.70 26.30 5.88
N SER A 123 9.96 25.00 5.97
CA SER A 123 11.02 24.46 6.83
C SER A 123 12.38 25.01 6.46
N GLY A 124 12.69 25.13 5.16
CA GLY A 124 13.93 25.73 4.68
C GLY A 124 14.06 27.22 5.09
N VAL A 125 12.97 27.99 5.03
CA VAL A 125 12.91 29.38 5.49
C VAL A 125 13.08 29.45 7.01
N PHE A 126 12.39 28.60 7.78
CA PHE A 126 12.52 28.55 9.25
C PHE A 126 13.96 28.26 9.67
N VAL A 127 14.61 27.27 9.05
CA VAL A 127 16.03 26.96 9.33
C VAL A 127 16.92 28.18 9.07
N ARG A 128 16.68 28.90 7.98
CA ARG A 128 17.49 30.08 7.63
C ARG A 128 17.28 31.25 8.58
N LEU A 129 16.04 31.50 9.03
CA LEU A 129 15.70 32.68 9.85
C LEU A 129 15.80 32.41 11.35
N LEU A 130 15.46 31.22 11.82
CA LEU A 130 15.29 30.89 13.23
C LEU A 130 16.23 29.77 13.71
N GLY A 131 17.06 29.23 12.81
CA GLY A 131 18.00 28.14 13.12
C GLY A 131 17.46 26.72 12.95
N MET A 132 18.36 25.74 13.05
CA MET A 132 18.10 24.34 12.68
C MET A 132 17.06 23.65 13.56
N ALA A 133 16.81 24.12 14.79
CA ALA A 133 15.82 23.54 15.71
C ALA A 133 14.40 24.03 15.41
N SER A 134 14.22 25.10 14.65
CA SER A 134 12.92 25.77 14.48
C SER A 134 11.84 24.91 13.80
N PRO A 135 12.11 24.05 12.80
CA PRO A 135 11.09 23.18 12.23
C PRO A 135 10.56 22.17 13.24
N PHE A 136 11.41 21.65 14.14
CA PHE A 136 11.02 20.69 15.15
C PHE A 136 10.18 21.35 16.27
N TRP A 137 10.47 22.59 16.62
CA TRP A 137 9.62 23.38 17.53
C TRP A 137 8.25 23.69 16.90
N ALA A 138 8.22 24.02 15.60
CA ALA A 138 6.97 24.26 14.88
C ALA A 138 6.13 22.95 14.79
N ASP A 139 6.76 21.80 14.57
CA ASP A 139 6.12 20.48 14.60
C ASP A 139 5.52 20.19 15.97
N ALA A 140 6.30 20.31 17.05
CA ALA A 140 5.83 20.11 18.41
C ALA A 140 4.66 21.04 18.77
N ALA A 141 4.72 22.32 18.40
CA ALA A 141 3.64 23.28 18.65
C ALA A 141 2.36 22.93 17.87
N SER A 142 2.49 22.50 16.61
CA SER A 142 1.36 22.07 15.80
C SER A 142 0.68 20.81 16.37
N ASN A 143 1.46 19.85 16.85
CA ASN A 143 0.94 18.64 17.46
C ASN A 143 0.19 18.93 18.77
N VAL A 144 0.69 19.90 19.60
CA VAL A 144 -0.06 20.36 20.78
C VAL A 144 -1.39 20.98 20.41
N ALA A 145 -1.45 21.76 19.31
CA ALA A 145 -2.69 22.32 18.81
C ALA A 145 -3.67 21.21 18.34
N VAL A 146 -3.15 20.19 17.67
CA VAL A 146 -3.93 19.00 17.25
C VAL A 146 -4.47 18.25 18.45
N ILE A 147 -3.67 18.03 19.50
CA ILE A 147 -4.12 17.41 20.76
C ILE A 147 -5.26 18.23 21.38
N GLY A 148 -5.12 19.58 21.43
CA GLY A 148 -6.17 20.48 21.89
C GLY A 148 -7.47 20.34 21.10
N ALA A 149 -7.37 20.29 19.77
CA ALA A 149 -8.53 20.07 18.91
C ALA A 149 -9.19 18.69 19.11
N LEU A 150 -8.40 17.63 19.29
CA LEU A 150 -8.91 16.29 19.59
C LEU A 150 -9.58 16.22 20.96
N LEU A 151 -9.07 16.91 21.96
CA LEU A 151 -9.69 16.99 23.28
C LEU A 151 -11.06 17.68 23.21
N TRP A 152 -11.16 18.74 22.43
CA TRP A 152 -12.42 19.47 22.19
C TRP A 152 -13.42 18.68 21.35
N TRP A 153 -12.97 17.86 20.39
CA TRP A 153 -13.82 17.07 19.52
C TRP A 153 -14.64 16.04 20.32
N ARG A 154 -15.96 15.99 20.03
CA ARG A 154 -16.89 15.00 20.59
C ARG A 154 -17.28 14.02 19.47
N PRO A 155 -16.73 12.81 19.47
CA PRO A 155 -17.08 11.81 18.48
C PRO A 155 -18.57 11.42 18.58
N PRO A 156 -19.25 11.17 17.47
CA PRO A 156 -20.60 10.61 17.50
C PRO A 156 -20.60 9.22 18.15
N ALA A 157 -21.71 8.86 18.81
CA ALA A 157 -21.86 7.55 19.40
C ALA A 157 -21.68 6.46 18.33
N ARG A 158 -20.83 5.47 18.60
CA ARG A 158 -20.67 4.32 17.71
C ARG A 158 -21.99 3.56 17.63
N GLY A 159 -22.51 3.32 16.42
CA GLY A 159 -23.51 2.29 16.21
C GLY A 159 -22.90 0.92 16.57
N VAL A 160 -23.62 0.13 17.34
CA VAL A 160 -23.21 -1.24 17.66
C VAL A 160 -23.19 -2.04 16.35
N SER A 161 -22.04 -2.56 15.97
CA SER A 161 -21.94 -3.52 14.87
C SER A 161 -22.45 -4.87 15.39
N ASP A 162 -23.43 -5.45 14.72
CA ASP A 162 -24.04 -6.74 15.11
C ASP A 162 -23.12 -7.95 14.88
N LEU A 163 -21.98 -7.77 14.22
CA LEU A 163 -21.02 -8.84 13.94
C LEU A 163 -19.77 -8.71 14.80
N PRO A 164 -19.29 -9.83 15.39
CA PRO A 164 -18.02 -9.85 16.10
C PRO A 164 -16.86 -9.44 15.17
N ALA A 165 -15.93 -8.63 15.68
CA ALA A 165 -14.72 -8.29 14.94
C ALA A 165 -13.92 -9.58 14.63
N GLU A 166 -13.45 -9.73 13.40
CA GLU A 166 -12.58 -10.86 13.04
C GLU A 166 -11.29 -10.83 13.86
N PRO A 167 -10.80 -12.00 14.36
CA PRO A 167 -9.52 -12.09 15.04
C PRO A 167 -8.38 -11.58 14.15
N PHE A 168 -7.47 -10.79 14.72
CA PHE A 168 -6.35 -10.16 14.01
C PHE A 168 -5.56 -11.15 13.11
N GLY A 169 -5.27 -12.36 13.64
CA GLY A 169 -4.47 -13.35 12.91
C GLY A 169 -5.18 -13.92 11.67
N SER A 170 -6.52 -14.07 11.69
CA SER A 170 -7.30 -14.52 10.52
C SER A 170 -7.38 -13.42 9.47
N ALA A 171 -7.59 -12.18 9.92
CA ALA A 171 -7.62 -11.01 9.05
C ALA A 171 -6.32 -10.81 8.27
N LEU A 172 -5.18 -10.96 8.96
CA LEU A 172 -3.85 -10.88 8.36
C LEU A 172 -3.62 -11.99 7.32
N ARG A 173 -3.90 -13.24 7.70
CA ARG A 173 -3.76 -14.40 6.78
C ARG A 173 -4.63 -14.24 5.53
N THR A 174 -5.86 -13.77 5.69
CA THR A 174 -6.79 -13.52 4.58
C THR A 174 -6.25 -12.43 3.64
N GLY A 175 -5.72 -11.33 4.15
CA GLY A 175 -5.12 -10.27 3.35
C GLY A 175 -3.90 -10.73 2.55
N LEU A 176 -2.97 -11.45 3.19
CA LEU A 176 -1.78 -12.00 2.54
C LEU A 176 -2.12 -13.07 1.51
N ARG A 177 -3.07 -13.97 1.83
CA ARG A 177 -3.56 -14.99 0.91
C ARG A 177 -4.22 -14.36 -0.30
N HIS A 178 -5.08 -13.36 -0.10
CA HIS A 178 -5.70 -12.62 -1.19
C HIS A 178 -4.66 -11.94 -2.09
N ALA A 179 -3.66 -11.27 -1.51
CA ALA A 179 -2.58 -10.64 -2.27
C ALA A 179 -1.75 -11.65 -3.08
N ARG A 180 -1.51 -12.86 -2.54
CA ARG A 180 -0.76 -13.92 -3.22
C ARG A 180 -1.51 -14.51 -4.41
N PHE A 181 -2.82 -14.72 -4.29
CA PHE A 181 -3.64 -15.39 -5.31
C PHE A 181 -4.43 -14.44 -6.20
N ASN A 182 -4.42 -13.13 -5.93
CA ASN A 182 -5.00 -12.13 -6.81
C ASN A 182 -3.95 -11.68 -7.86
N PRO A 183 -4.07 -12.12 -9.13
CA PRO A 183 -3.08 -11.79 -10.16
C PRO A 183 -3.03 -10.30 -10.48
N LEU A 184 -4.14 -9.58 -10.34
CA LEU A 184 -4.25 -8.15 -10.60
C LEU A 184 -3.50 -7.33 -9.55
N LEU A 185 -3.71 -7.65 -8.26
CA LEU A 185 -2.98 -7.02 -7.18
C LEU A 185 -1.49 -7.37 -7.25
N ARG A 186 -1.14 -8.64 -7.51
CA ARG A 186 0.25 -9.07 -7.64
C ARG A 186 1.00 -8.31 -8.74
N ALA A 187 0.37 -8.08 -9.88
CA ALA A 187 0.94 -7.26 -10.95
C ALA A 187 1.27 -5.84 -10.45
N THR A 188 0.34 -5.22 -9.72
CA THR A 188 0.55 -3.91 -9.12
C THR A 188 1.67 -3.92 -8.08
N LEU A 189 1.73 -4.93 -7.19
CA LEU A 189 2.79 -5.05 -6.17
C LEU A 189 4.18 -5.18 -6.77
N ILE A 190 4.35 -6.02 -7.82
CA ILE A 190 5.62 -6.19 -8.53
C ILE A 190 6.09 -4.86 -9.13
N ARG A 191 5.20 -4.13 -9.82
CA ARG A 191 5.54 -2.84 -10.43
C ARG A 191 5.79 -1.76 -9.39
N THR A 192 5.08 -1.80 -8.26
CA THR A 192 5.34 -0.91 -7.12
C THR A 192 6.73 -1.13 -6.55
N ALA A 193 7.09 -2.38 -6.27
CA ALA A 193 8.42 -2.72 -5.77
C ALA A 193 9.52 -2.30 -6.74
N ALA A 194 9.34 -2.59 -8.03
CA ALA A 194 10.28 -2.22 -9.09
C ALA A 194 10.49 -0.70 -9.18
N PHE A 195 9.41 0.09 -9.17
CA PHE A 195 9.51 1.55 -9.23
C PHE A 195 10.14 2.14 -7.97
N MET A 196 9.64 1.73 -6.79
CA MET A 196 10.05 2.30 -5.50
C MET A 196 11.52 2.01 -5.16
N LEU A 197 12.02 0.81 -5.51
CA LEU A 197 13.40 0.42 -5.27
C LEU A 197 14.39 1.40 -5.91
N PHE A 198 14.11 1.85 -7.12
CA PHE A 198 14.99 2.76 -7.86
C PHE A 198 14.68 4.23 -7.60
N ALA A 199 13.40 4.61 -7.51
CA ALA A 199 13.01 5.99 -7.23
C ALA A 199 13.49 6.48 -5.86
N SER A 200 13.68 5.59 -4.88
CA SER A 200 14.24 5.93 -3.57
C SER A 200 15.64 6.53 -3.64
N ALA A 201 16.39 6.31 -4.73
CA ALA A 201 17.75 6.86 -4.90
C ALA A 201 17.78 8.36 -4.81
N TYR A 202 16.96 9.08 -5.62
CA TYR A 202 16.99 10.53 -5.57
C TYR A 202 16.43 11.09 -4.26
N TRP A 203 15.44 10.45 -3.66
CA TRP A 203 14.91 10.86 -2.36
C TRP A 203 15.95 10.75 -1.24
N GLY A 204 16.68 9.63 -1.18
CA GLY A 204 17.72 9.41 -0.16
C GLY A 204 18.97 10.26 -0.36
N LEU A 205 19.35 10.53 -1.61
CA LEU A 205 20.60 11.21 -1.96
C LEU A 205 20.44 12.73 -2.22
N LEU A 206 19.21 13.27 -2.35
CA LEU A 206 18.95 14.68 -2.61
C LEU A 206 19.66 15.65 -1.64
N PRO A 207 19.72 15.38 -0.31
CA PRO A 207 20.44 16.24 0.61
C PRO A 207 21.94 16.35 0.28
N LEU A 208 22.54 15.23 -0.17
CA LEU A 208 23.95 15.18 -0.56
C LEU A 208 24.20 15.89 -1.90
N VAL A 209 23.34 15.66 -2.90
CA VAL A 209 23.40 16.40 -4.17
C VAL A 209 23.39 17.90 -3.89
N THR A 210 22.48 18.36 -3.03
CA THR A 210 22.38 19.78 -2.68
C THR A 210 23.64 20.30 -2.02
N ARG A 211 24.18 19.56 -1.04
CA ARG A 211 25.28 20.02 -0.21
C ARG A 211 26.65 19.82 -0.87
N THR A 212 26.92 18.61 -1.38
CA THR A 212 28.28 18.23 -1.83
C THR A 212 28.52 18.47 -3.32
N GLN A 213 27.49 18.32 -4.16
CA GLN A 213 27.64 18.54 -5.60
C GLN A 213 27.43 20.00 -6.01
N ILE A 214 26.47 20.69 -5.36
CA ILE A 214 26.10 22.08 -5.72
C ILE A 214 26.69 23.09 -4.75
N GLY A 215 27.04 22.68 -3.52
CA GLY A 215 27.51 23.58 -2.46
C GLY A 215 26.39 24.42 -1.84
N GLY A 216 25.12 23.97 -1.96
CA GLY A 216 23.95 24.66 -1.46
C GLY A 216 23.66 24.38 0.01
N GLY A 217 22.98 25.31 0.67
CA GLY A 217 22.53 25.21 2.06
C GLY A 217 21.09 24.68 2.19
N PRO A 218 20.55 24.69 3.44
CA PRO A 218 19.18 24.23 3.74
C PRO A 218 18.10 24.92 2.91
N ALA A 219 18.30 26.21 2.56
CA ALA A 219 17.35 26.96 1.74
C ALA A 219 17.21 26.36 0.33
N LEU A 220 18.33 25.96 -0.30
CA LEU A 220 18.31 25.32 -1.61
C LEU A 220 17.66 23.94 -1.52
N TYR A 221 17.95 23.16 -0.49
CA TYR A 221 17.30 21.87 -0.26
C TYR A 221 15.78 22.01 -0.12
N GLY A 222 15.32 22.98 0.69
CA GLY A 222 13.90 23.30 0.83
C GLY A 222 13.27 23.74 -0.50
N ALA A 223 13.97 24.55 -1.30
CA ALA A 223 13.52 24.97 -2.62
C ALA A 223 13.37 23.80 -3.60
N LEU A 224 14.31 22.83 -3.60
CA LEU A 224 14.23 21.63 -4.43
C LEU A 224 13.05 20.73 -4.01
N LEU A 225 12.83 20.55 -2.70
CA LEU A 225 11.64 19.83 -2.22
C LEU A 225 10.34 20.56 -2.57
N GLY A 226 10.33 21.89 -2.50
CA GLY A 226 9.21 22.72 -2.96
C GLY A 226 8.95 22.57 -4.47
N ALA A 227 10.00 22.49 -5.28
CA ALA A 227 9.90 22.22 -6.72
C ALA A 227 9.31 20.82 -7.00
N ILE A 228 9.77 19.78 -6.29
CA ILE A 228 9.19 18.44 -6.35
C ILE A 228 7.70 18.50 -6.01
N GLY A 229 7.33 19.16 -4.89
CA GLY A 229 5.95 19.26 -4.44
C GLY A 229 5.05 20.03 -5.40
N SER A 230 5.50 21.17 -5.94
CA SER A 230 4.72 21.96 -6.88
C SER A 230 4.47 21.23 -8.20
N ALA A 231 5.48 20.55 -8.73
CA ALA A 231 5.33 19.72 -9.92
C ALA A 231 4.40 18.50 -9.67
N ALA A 232 4.46 17.91 -8.48
CA ALA A 232 3.54 16.84 -8.09
C ALA A 232 2.08 17.32 -8.06
N VAL A 233 1.82 18.52 -7.50
CA VAL A 233 0.47 19.13 -7.50
C VAL A 233 0.00 19.40 -8.91
N ALA A 234 0.81 20.05 -9.75
CA ALA A 234 0.47 20.33 -11.15
C ALA A 234 0.14 19.05 -11.94
N THR A 235 0.96 18.00 -11.75
CA THR A 235 0.72 16.69 -12.37
C THR A 235 -0.55 16.06 -11.83
N GLY A 236 -0.81 16.15 -10.52
CA GLY A 236 -2.03 15.63 -9.90
C GLY A 236 -3.32 16.21 -10.51
N LEU A 237 -3.33 17.50 -10.82
CA LEU A 237 -4.45 18.16 -11.49
C LEU A 237 -4.64 17.68 -12.94
N ALA A 238 -3.54 17.39 -13.64
CA ALA A 238 -3.58 16.87 -15.02
C ALA A 238 -3.83 15.36 -15.11
N LEU A 239 -3.72 14.65 -13.98
CA LEU A 239 -3.72 13.18 -13.94
C LEU A 239 -5.00 12.53 -14.50
N PRO A 240 -6.24 13.01 -14.22
CA PRO A 240 -7.46 12.42 -14.79
C PRO A 240 -7.44 12.45 -16.32
N TRP A 241 -7.03 13.58 -16.90
CA TRP A 241 -6.88 13.73 -18.34
C TRP A 241 -5.78 12.83 -18.90
N ALA A 242 -4.61 12.78 -18.26
CA ALA A 242 -3.49 11.95 -18.70
C ALA A 242 -3.84 10.46 -18.64
N THR A 243 -4.49 10.01 -17.57
CA THR A 243 -4.91 8.60 -17.40
C THR A 243 -5.97 8.20 -18.43
N SER A 244 -6.93 9.07 -18.74
CA SER A 244 -7.97 8.78 -19.74
C SER A 244 -7.40 8.64 -21.17
N LYS A 245 -6.33 9.37 -21.49
CA LYS A 245 -5.69 9.34 -22.81
C LYS A 245 -4.65 8.23 -22.97
N LEU A 246 -3.82 8.02 -21.95
CA LEU A 246 -2.64 7.14 -22.03
C LEU A 246 -2.89 5.76 -21.43
N GLY A 247 -3.82 5.67 -20.47
CA GLY A 247 -3.99 4.49 -19.62
C GLY A 247 -2.88 4.36 -18.57
N ALA A 248 -3.14 3.55 -17.53
CA ALA A 248 -2.26 3.42 -16.37
C ALA A 248 -0.85 2.87 -16.70
N ASP A 249 -0.75 1.91 -17.61
CA ASP A 249 0.52 1.28 -17.97
C ASP A 249 1.49 2.25 -18.66
N ARG A 250 1.00 2.98 -19.67
CA ARG A 250 1.83 3.97 -20.39
C ARG A 250 2.18 5.13 -19.48
N LEU A 251 1.25 5.56 -18.63
CA LEU A 251 1.48 6.63 -17.67
C LEU A 251 2.58 6.25 -16.67
N LEU A 252 2.55 5.03 -16.10
CA LEU A 252 3.63 4.54 -15.24
C LEU A 252 4.95 4.39 -16.01
N GLY A 253 4.92 3.95 -17.27
CA GLY A 253 6.11 3.89 -18.12
C GLY A 253 6.75 5.26 -18.34
N LEU A 254 5.95 6.28 -18.69
CA LEU A 254 6.41 7.66 -18.83
C LEU A 254 6.91 8.24 -17.50
N ALA A 255 6.24 7.94 -16.39
CA ALA A 255 6.68 8.33 -15.06
C ALA A 255 8.03 7.69 -14.69
N THR A 256 8.25 6.43 -15.05
CA THR A 256 9.54 5.76 -14.83
C THR A 256 10.63 6.37 -15.71
N LEU A 257 10.33 6.66 -16.97
CA LEU A 257 11.26 7.37 -17.86
C LEU A 257 11.61 8.76 -17.32
N GLY A 258 10.60 9.54 -16.89
CA GLY A 258 10.81 10.85 -16.29
C GLY A 258 11.65 10.76 -14.99
N THR A 259 11.41 9.75 -14.15
CA THR A 259 12.23 9.48 -12.97
C THR A 259 13.69 9.16 -13.34
N ALA A 260 13.91 8.35 -14.38
CA ALA A 260 15.27 8.06 -14.88
C ALA A 260 15.96 9.32 -15.43
N VAL A 261 15.25 10.17 -16.17
CA VAL A 261 15.75 11.46 -16.64
C VAL A 261 16.11 12.37 -15.45
N ALA A 262 15.23 12.46 -14.44
CA ALA A 262 15.50 13.26 -13.25
C ALA A 262 16.74 12.76 -12.50
N MET A 263 16.90 11.44 -12.30
CA MET A 263 18.08 10.85 -11.69
C MET A 263 19.36 11.15 -12.50
N THR A 264 19.27 11.05 -13.82
CA THR A 264 20.39 11.41 -14.71
C THR A 264 20.79 12.88 -14.56
N LEU A 265 19.80 13.78 -14.52
CA LEU A 265 20.04 15.21 -14.29
C LEU A 265 20.63 15.47 -12.89
N PHE A 266 20.16 14.80 -11.83
CA PHE A 266 20.77 14.88 -10.51
C PHE A 266 22.21 14.38 -10.51
N GLY A 267 22.52 13.32 -11.25
CA GLY A 267 23.89 12.83 -11.44
C GLY A 267 24.83 13.89 -12.07
N PHE A 268 24.32 14.69 -13.00
CA PHE A 268 25.06 15.79 -13.63
C PHE A 268 24.95 17.14 -12.90
N ALA A 269 24.05 17.30 -11.91
CA ALA A 269 23.76 18.58 -11.29
C ALA A 269 24.98 19.15 -10.57
N ARG A 270 25.51 20.26 -11.08
CA ARG A 270 26.56 21.07 -10.45
C ARG A 270 26.09 22.49 -10.15
N THR A 271 24.87 22.82 -10.58
CA THR A 271 24.26 24.14 -10.40
C THR A 271 22.81 24.00 -9.96
N ALA A 272 22.31 25.00 -9.23
CA ALA A 272 20.92 25.00 -8.74
C ALA A 272 19.87 24.91 -9.86
N PRO A 273 19.99 25.56 -11.04
CA PRO A 273 18.99 25.44 -12.11
C PRO A 273 18.83 24.01 -12.64
N VAL A 274 19.93 23.28 -12.84
CA VAL A 274 19.88 21.87 -13.29
C VAL A 274 19.19 20.99 -12.26
N ALA A 275 19.53 21.16 -10.97
CA ALA A 275 18.88 20.42 -9.89
C ALA A 275 17.38 20.77 -9.76
N THR A 276 17.02 22.05 -9.99
CA THR A 276 15.61 22.46 -9.97
C THR A 276 14.82 21.82 -11.12
N LEU A 277 15.39 21.78 -12.34
CA LEU A 277 14.78 21.07 -13.46
C LEU A 277 14.61 19.58 -13.15
N ALA A 278 15.63 18.93 -12.59
CA ALA A 278 15.56 17.54 -12.14
C ALA A 278 14.46 17.35 -11.09
N ALA A 279 14.35 18.25 -10.12
CA ALA A 279 13.35 18.22 -9.05
C ALA A 279 11.90 18.35 -9.60
N LEU A 280 11.68 19.25 -10.56
CA LEU A 280 10.37 19.40 -11.23
C LEU A 280 9.97 18.12 -11.98
N ILE A 281 10.88 17.53 -12.75
CA ILE A 281 10.63 16.27 -13.47
C ILE A 281 10.39 15.13 -12.46
N ALA A 282 11.20 15.04 -11.40
CA ALA A 282 11.05 14.02 -10.36
C ALA A 282 9.68 14.10 -9.68
N GLY A 283 9.24 15.31 -9.31
CA GLY A 283 7.96 15.53 -8.65
C GLY A 283 6.75 15.13 -9.49
N GLY A 284 6.75 15.53 -10.75
CA GLY A 284 5.69 15.15 -11.70
C GLY A 284 5.65 13.63 -11.95
N SER A 285 6.82 13.03 -12.16
CA SER A 285 6.97 11.59 -12.36
C SER A 285 6.55 10.78 -11.14
N TRP A 286 6.94 11.22 -9.95
CA TRP A 286 6.54 10.60 -8.68
C TRP A 286 5.03 10.58 -8.52
N MET A 287 4.37 11.72 -8.72
CA MET A 287 2.92 11.83 -8.58
C MET A 287 2.19 10.93 -9.57
N ALA A 288 2.61 10.93 -10.83
CA ALA A 288 2.03 10.06 -11.85
C ALA A 288 2.19 8.58 -11.52
N ALA A 289 3.38 8.16 -11.07
CA ALA A 289 3.65 6.76 -10.71
C ALA A 289 2.86 6.32 -9.48
N VAL A 290 2.98 7.05 -8.36
CA VAL A 290 2.32 6.69 -7.09
C VAL A 290 0.81 6.66 -7.23
N SER A 291 0.22 7.63 -7.94
CA SER A 291 -1.22 7.66 -8.17
C SER A 291 -1.69 6.51 -9.05
N SER A 292 -0.98 6.20 -10.14
CA SER A 292 -1.33 5.07 -11.01
C SER A 292 -1.26 3.73 -10.28
N LEU A 293 -0.22 3.52 -9.47
CA LEU A 293 -0.05 2.31 -8.66
C LEU A 293 -1.13 2.20 -7.57
N ASN A 294 -1.45 3.31 -6.89
CA ASN A 294 -2.46 3.35 -5.85
C ASN A 294 -3.87 3.06 -6.41
N VAL A 295 -4.24 3.70 -7.52
CA VAL A 295 -5.52 3.44 -8.19
C VAL A 295 -5.61 1.98 -8.64
N SER A 296 -4.53 1.45 -9.26
CA SER A 296 -4.50 0.04 -9.67
C SER A 296 -4.66 -0.92 -8.49
N ALA A 297 -4.04 -0.63 -7.33
CA ALA A 297 -4.20 -1.45 -6.13
C ALA A 297 -5.64 -1.39 -5.59
N GLN A 298 -6.27 -0.21 -5.57
CA GLN A 298 -7.65 -0.05 -5.10
C GLN A 298 -8.66 -0.77 -5.98
N VAL A 299 -8.50 -0.65 -7.29
CA VAL A 299 -9.40 -1.25 -8.29
C VAL A 299 -9.27 -2.78 -8.35
N ALA A 300 -8.08 -3.32 -8.05
CA ALA A 300 -7.86 -4.75 -8.00
C ALA A 300 -8.50 -5.46 -6.79
N LEU A 301 -9.08 -4.71 -5.85
CA LEU A 301 -9.55 -5.21 -4.57
C LEU A 301 -11.06 -5.04 -4.39
N PRO A 302 -11.81 -6.14 -4.12
CA PRO A 302 -13.20 -6.07 -3.67
C PRO A 302 -13.32 -5.32 -2.33
N GLU A 303 -14.51 -4.77 -2.06
CA GLU A 303 -14.73 -3.94 -0.86
C GLU A 303 -14.41 -4.65 0.46
N TRP A 304 -14.76 -5.93 0.57
CA TRP A 304 -14.60 -6.72 1.80
C TRP A 304 -13.14 -6.93 2.22
N VAL A 305 -12.17 -6.88 1.28
CA VAL A 305 -10.72 -7.08 1.55
C VAL A 305 -9.88 -5.84 1.25
N ARG A 306 -10.51 -4.74 0.78
CA ARG A 306 -9.81 -3.55 0.30
C ARG A 306 -8.83 -2.98 1.32
N GLY A 307 -9.26 -2.82 2.57
CA GLY A 307 -8.37 -2.29 3.63
C GLY A 307 -7.12 -3.15 3.84
N ARG A 308 -7.29 -4.48 3.90
CA ARG A 308 -6.19 -5.44 4.10
C ARG A 308 -5.27 -5.50 2.88
N GLY A 309 -5.83 -5.54 1.69
CA GLY A 309 -5.04 -5.54 0.44
C GLY A 309 -4.26 -4.25 0.25
N LEU A 310 -4.82 -3.10 0.61
CA LEU A 310 -4.12 -1.83 0.59
C LEU A 310 -3.03 -1.76 1.66
N ALA A 311 -3.21 -2.38 2.83
CA ALA A 311 -2.14 -2.49 3.82
C ALA A 311 -0.94 -3.28 3.27
N VAL A 312 -1.18 -4.38 2.54
CA VAL A 312 -0.12 -5.13 1.84
C VAL A 312 0.55 -4.26 0.77
N PHE A 313 -0.22 -3.49 -0.01
CA PHE A 313 0.32 -2.55 -1.01
C PHE A 313 1.24 -1.50 -0.35
N VAL A 314 0.80 -0.87 0.74
CA VAL A 314 1.59 0.12 1.49
C VAL A 314 2.86 -0.51 2.07
N THR A 315 2.76 -1.74 2.59
CA THR A 315 3.92 -2.52 3.06
C THR A 315 4.94 -2.73 1.94
N VAL A 316 4.53 -3.18 0.76
CA VAL A 316 5.43 -3.37 -0.39
C VAL A 316 6.02 -2.04 -0.86
N LEU A 317 5.22 -0.98 -0.93
CA LEU A 317 5.65 0.35 -1.35
C LEU A 317 6.77 0.88 -0.45
N PHE A 318 6.53 0.96 0.86
CA PHE A 318 7.50 1.51 1.80
C PHE A 318 8.64 0.54 2.13
N GLY A 319 8.42 -0.77 2.04
CA GLY A 319 9.46 -1.78 2.15
C GLY A 319 10.49 -1.67 1.02
N ALA A 320 10.03 -1.63 -0.22
CA ALA A 320 10.90 -1.46 -1.39
C ALA A 320 11.61 -0.10 -1.37
N PHE A 321 10.91 0.97 -0.94
CA PHE A 321 11.49 2.29 -0.79
C PHE A 321 12.60 2.34 0.28
N SER A 322 12.38 1.69 1.43
CA SER A 322 13.38 1.63 2.53
C SER A 322 14.60 0.82 2.12
N ILE A 323 14.38 -0.36 1.51
CA ILE A 323 15.47 -1.20 0.99
C ILE A 323 16.28 -0.43 -0.07
N GLY A 324 15.58 0.21 -1.01
CA GLY A 324 16.22 0.99 -2.06
C GLY A 324 17.01 2.18 -1.50
N SER A 325 16.47 2.91 -0.51
CA SER A 325 17.19 4.03 0.12
C SER A 325 18.49 3.57 0.78
N SER A 326 18.47 2.45 1.50
CA SER A 326 19.70 1.86 2.09
C SER A 326 20.69 1.44 1.01
N LEU A 327 20.22 0.71 0.00
CA LEU A 327 21.03 0.19 -1.10
C LEU A 327 21.73 1.34 -1.88
N TRP A 328 20.98 2.36 -2.25
CA TRP A 328 21.54 3.49 -3.02
C TRP A 328 22.44 4.38 -2.17
N GLY A 329 22.19 4.47 -0.86
CA GLY A 329 23.12 5.10 0.08
C GLY A 329 24.47 4.41 0.12
N GLU A 330 24.48 3.08 0.20
CA GLU A 330 25.72 2.28 0.17
C GLU A 330 26.42 2.36 -1.18
N ILE A 331 25.69 2.18 -2.29
CA ILE A 331 26.24 2.32 -3.64
C ILE A 331 26.85 3.72 -3.85
N ALA A 332 26.20 4.77 -3.38
CA ALA A 332 26.74 6.12 -3.48
C ALA A 332 28.01 6.33 -2.66
N GLY A 333 28.15 5.61 -1.54
CA GLY A 333 29.40 5.58 -0.77
C GLY A 333 30.56 4.91 -1.50
N LEU A 334 30.27 3.85 -2.27
CA LEU A 334 31.27 3.07 -3.00
C LEU A 334 31.69 3.69 -4.33
N VAL A 335 30.73 4.15 -5.14
CA VAL A 335 30.98 4.62 -6.52
C VAL A 335 30.75 6.11 -6.72
N GLY A 336 30.32 6.81 -5.69
CA GLY A 336 30.02 8.25 -5.73
C GLY A 336 28.59 8.55 -6.16
N LEU A 337 28.13 9.80 -5.84
CA LEU A 337 26.75 10.24 -6.03
C LEU A 337 26.29 10.20 -7.50
N SER A 338 27.12 10.67 -8.43
CA SER A 338 26.77 10.72 -9.85
C SER A 338 26.56 9.33 -10.43
N ALA A 339 27.51 8.40 -10.16
CA ALA A 339 27.44 7.03 -10.64
C ALA A 339 26.22 6.28 -10.05
N ALA A 340 25.95 6.48 -8.76
CA ALA A 340 24.77 5.89 -8.11
C ALA A 340 23.46 6.34 -8.79
N HIS A 341 23.32 7.63 -9.13
CA HIS A 341 22.13 8.12 -9.85
C HIS A 341 22.03 7.53 -11.27
N PHE A 342 23.14 7.38 -12.01
CA PHE A 342 23.13 6.77 -13.34
C PHE A 342 22.78 5.29 -13.29
N LEU A 343 23.33 4.55 -12.33
CA LEU A 343 22.99 3.15 -12.10
C LEU A 343 21.53 2.97 -11.70
N ALA A 344 21.00 3.84 -10.84
CA ALA A 344 19.60 3.83 -10.46
C ALA A 344 18.68 4.14 -11.65
N ALA A 345 19.05 5.10 -12.50
CA ALA A 345 18.30 5.42 -13.70
C ALA A 345 18.25 4.25 -14.70
N ALA A 346 19.41 3.64 -14.97
CA ALA A 346 19.49 2.46 -15.85
C ALA A 346 18.70 1.28 -15.27
N GLY A 347 18.84 1.03 -13.97
CA GLY A 347 18.11 -0.02 -13.26
C GLY A 347 16.59 0.19 -13.28
N ALA A 348 16.11 1.44 -13.13
CA ALA A 348 14.68 1.76 -13.22
C ALA A 348 14.10 1.45 -14.61
N LEU A 349 14.83 1.80 -15.69
CA LEU A 349 14.41 1.50 -17.06
C LEU A 349 14.42 -0.02 -17.33
N LEU A 350 15.45 -0.72 -16.87
CA LEU A 350 15.52 -2.18 -16.97
C LEU A 350 14.36 -2.85 -16.21
N ALA A 351 14.11 -2.43 -14.98
CA ALA A 351 13.02 -2.95 -14.18
C ALA A 351 11.65 -2.67 -14.82
N ALA A 352 11.46 -1.49 -15.41
CA ALA A 352 10.23 -1.17 -16.16
C ALA A 352 10.04 -2.10 -17.36
N ALA A 353 11.11 -2.38 -18.13
CA ALA A 353 11.07 -3.31 -19.25
C ALA A 353 10.76 -4.75 -18.79
N LEU A 354 11.43 -5.24 -17.77
CA LEU A 354 11.22 -6.58 -17.22
C LEU A 354 9.82 -6.77 -16.63
N THR A 355 9.26 -5.69 -16.04
CA THR A 355 7.94 -5.75 -15.40
C THR A 355 6.79 -5.35 -16.33
N TRP A 356 7.05 -5.07 -17.60
CA TRP A 356 6.04 -4.61 -18.57
C TRP A 356 4.91 -5.61 -18.83
N GLN A 357 5.17 -6.89 -18.66
CA GLN A 357 4.18 -7.96 -18.80
C GLN A 357 3.09 -7.92 -17.71
N TRP A 358 3.38 -7.38 -16.52
CA TRP A 358 2.42 -7.22 -15.42
C TRP A 358 1.62 -5.94 -15.59
N LYS A 359 0.41 -6.06 -16.17
CA LYS A 359 -0.43 -4.89 -16.51
C LYS A 359 -1.16 -4.34 -15.30
N LEU A 360 -1.19 -3.00 -15.19
CA LEU A 360 -1.96 -2.29 -14.18
C LEU A 360 -3.45 -2.31 -14.51
N GLN A 361 -4.27 -2.24 -13.47
CA GLN A 361 -5.72 -2.24 -13.62
C GLN A 361 -6.27 -0.80 -13.63
N THR A 362 -7.24 -0.56 -14.51
CA THR A 362 -7.95 0.72 -14.61
C THR A 362 -9.41 0.62 -14.19
N GLY A 363 -9.88 -0.58 -13.79
CA GLY A 363 -11.28 -0.85 -13.44
C GLY A 363 -12.21 -1.09 -14.62
N GLN A 364 -11.76 -0.89 -15.84
CA GLN A 364 -12.59 -1.17 -17.02
C GLN A 364 -12.78 -2.68 -17.17
N GLY A 365 -14.03 -3.12 -17.20
CA GLY A 365 -14.39 -4.53 -17.38
C GLY A 365 -14.29 -5.40 -16.13
N LEU A 366 -13.98 -4.83 -14.95
CA LEU A 366 -13.97 -5.55 -13.67
C LEU A 366 -15.22 -5.20 -12.86
N ASP A 367 -16.10 -6.16 -12.72
CA ASP A 367 -17.24 -6.07 -11.79
C ASP A 367 -16.93 -6.91 -10.55
N LEU A 368 -16.36 -6.27 -9.54
CA LEU A 368 -16.02 -6.89 -8.24
C LEU A 368 -17.17 -6.79 -7.23
N SER A 369 -18.38 -6.44 -7.68
CA SER A 369 -19.57 -6.49 -6.81
C SER A 369 -19.89 -7.94 -6.44
N PRO A 370 -20.39 -8.19 -5.22
CA PRO A 370 -20.83 -9.53 -4.82
C PRO A 370 -21.90 -10.07 -5.80
N SER A 371 -21.71 -11.29 -6.25
CA SER A 371 -22.63 -11.92 -7.22
C SER A 371 -23.80 -12.64 -6.57
N MET A 372 -23.65 -13.05 -5.31
CA MET A 372 -24.65 -13.77 -4.50
C MET A 372 -25.32 -14.95 -5.23
N HIS A 373 -24.63 -15.56 -6.21
CA HIS A 373 -25.22 -16.60 -7.07
C HIS A 373 -25.08 -18.00 -6.52
N TRP A 374 -24.25 -18.19 -5.48
CA TRP A 374 -24.20 -19.49 -4.81
C TRP A 374 -25.37 -19.62 -3.85
N PRO A 375 -26.14 -20.73 -3.95
CA PRO A 375 -27.24 -20.97 -3.03
C PRO A 375 -26.70 -21.11 -1.60
N ALA A 376 -27.46 -20.64 -0.62
CA ALA A 376 -27.11 -20.86 0.78
C ALA A 376 -26.99 -22.37 1.05
N PRO A 377 -25.95 -22.81 1.78
CA PRO A 377 -25.79 -24.20 2.11
C PRO A 377 -27.01 -24.75 2.88
N ILE A 378 -27.56 -25.86 2.41
CA ILE A 378 -28.71 -26.50 3.07
C ILE A 378 -28.21 -27.20 4.34
N THR A 379 -28.66 -26.74 5.51
CA THR A 379 -28.33 -27.36 6.79
C THR A 379 -29.60 -27.81 7.52
N THR A 380 -29.58 -28.98 8.09
CA THR A 380 -30.71 -29.50 8.89
C THR A 380 -30.74 -28.93 10.31
N ARG A 381 -29.62 -28.39 10.79
CA ARG A 381 -29.46 -27.76 12.11
C ARG A 381 -28.61 -26.49 12.00
N LYS A 382 -28.80 -25.56 12.94
CA LYS A 382 -27.93 -24.41 13.08
C LYS A 382 -26.50 -24.88 13.40
N VAL A 383 -25.55 -24.57 12.53
CA VAL A 383 -24.12 -24.89 12.70
C VAL A 383 -23.45 -23.72 13.37
N ALA A 384 -22.67 -23.97 14.44
CA ALA A 384 -21.87 -22.93 15.07
C ALA A 384 -20.77 -22.46 14.10
N GLY A 385 -20.53 -21.15 14.04
CA GLY A 385 -19.64 -20.54 13.04
C GLY A 385 -18.18 -20.97 13.16
N ASP A 386 -17.72 -21.31 14.35
CA ASP A 386 -16.34 -21.73 14.67
C ASP A 386 -16.06 -23.21 14.35
N ARG A 387 -17.09 -24.01 14.03
CA ARG A 387 -16.88 -25.42 13.66
C ARG A 387 -16.13 -25.55 12.34
N GLY A 388 -15.11 -26.39 12.33
CA GLY A 388 -14.28 -26.65 11.16
C GLY A 388 -13.13 -27.62 11.45
N PRO A 389 -12.24 -27.88 10.45
CA PRO A 389 -12.36 -27.40 9.06
C PRO A 389 -13.58 -27.96 8.31
N VAL A 390 -13.98 -27.27 7.24
CA VAL A 390 -15.08 -27.69 6.36
C VAL A 390 -14.49 -28.18 5.04
N LEU A 391 -14.79 -29.41 4.67
CA LEU A 391 -14.49 -29.98 3.36
C LEU A 391 -15.66 -29.72 2.42
N VAL A 392 -15.41 -29.03 1.33
CA VAL A 392 -16.37 -28.85 0.23
C VAL A 392 -15.98 -29.77 -0.92
N THR A 393 -16.94 -30.50 -1.45
CA THR A 393 -16.76 -31.34 -2.64
C THR A 393 -17.74 -30.92 -3.72
N VAL A 394 -17.25 -30.81 -4.97
CA VAL A 394 -18.07 -30.50 -6.15
C VAL A 394 -17.87 -31.59 -7.18
N GLU A 395 -18.96 -32.33 -7.52
CA GLU A 395 -18.92 -33.42 -8.48
C GLU A 395 -19.31 -32.92 -9.88
N TYR A 396 -18.43 -33.14 -10.86
CA TYR A 396 -18.62 -32.82 -12.26
C TYR A 396 -18.76 -34.09 -13.10
N ARG A 397 -19.60 -34.02 -14.14
CA ARG A 397 -19.66 -35.01 -15.21
C ARG A 397 -19.39 -34.35 -16.53
N ILE A 398 -18.33 -34.77 -17.21
CA ILE A 398 -17.87 -34.16 -18.46
C ILE A 398 -17.69 -35.20 -19.56
N ASP A 399 -17.74 -34.74 -20.80
CA ASP A 399 -17.31 -35.56 -21.94
C ASP A 399 -15.81 -35.83 -21.85
N PRO A 400 -15.35 -37.09 -21.89
CA PRO A 400 -13.93 -37.45 -21.87
C PRO A 400 -13.09 -36.71 -22.93
N ASN A 401 -13.68 -36.41 -24.08
CA ASN A 401 -13.01 -35.66 -25.14
C ASN A 401 -12.65 -34.20 -24.73
N HIS A 402 -13.35 -33.64 -23.77
CA HIS A 402 -13.12 -32.28 -23.25
C HIS A 402 -12.27 -32.23 -21.97
N ARG A 403 -11.73 -33.39 -21.50
CA ARG A 403 -10.96 -33.51 -20.26
C ARG A 403 -9.89 -32.45 -20.08
N ALA A 404 -9.03 -32.25 -21.07
CA ALA A 404 -7.93 -31.30 -20.99
C ALA A 404 -8.42 -29.84 -20.88
N ALA A 405 -9.43 -29.48 -21.65
CA ALA A 405 -10.02 -28.15 -21.66
C ALA A 405 -10.76 -27.85 -20.33
N PHE A 406 -11.49 -28.83 -19.80
CA PHE A 406 -12.14 -28.74 -18.48
C PHE A 406 -11.12 -28.53 -17.37
N LEU A 407 -10.09 -29.39 -17.27
CA LEU A 407 -9.05 -29.28 -16.25
C LEU A 407 -8.32 -27.95 -16.30
N HIS A 408 -8.06 -27.42 -17.50
CA HIS A 408 -7.47 -26.09 -17.67
C HIS A 408 -8.40 -24.97 -17.17
N ALA A 409 -9.70 -25.04 -17.46
CA ALA A 409 -10.69 -24.09 -16.96
C ALA A 409 -10.81 -24.16 -15.43
N LEU A 410 -10.87 -25.38 -14.87
CA LEU A 410 -10.98 -25.63 -13.44
C LEU A 410 -9.72 -25.17 -12.69
N ALA A 411 -8.52 -25.39 -13.25
CA ALA A 411 -7.27 -24.89 -12.69
C ALA A 411 -7.25 -23.36 -12.62
N ARG A 412 -7.79 -22.64 -13.61
CA ARG A 412 -7.94 -21.18 -13.55
C ARG A 412 -8.91 -20.76 -12.45
N TYR A 413 -10.05 -21.45 -12.34
CA TYR A 413 -11.06 -21.18 -11.31
C TYR A 413 -10.56 -21.48 -9.89
N SER A 414 -9.65 -22.44 -9.71
CA SER A 414 -9.07 -22.77 -8.41
C SER A 414 -8.31 -21.60 -7.75
N HIS A 415 -7.77 -20.68 -8.54
CA HIS A 415 -7.11 -19.47 -8.01
C HIS A 415 -8.11 -18.60 -7.24
N GLU A 416 -9.36 -18.50 -7.73
CA GLU A 416 -10.43 -17.76 -7.06
C GLU A 416 -10.83 -18.45 -5.76
N ARG A 417 -10.98 -19.79 -5.77
CA ARG A 417 -11.24 -20.58 -4.56
C ARG A 417 -10.17 -20.31 -3.48
N LYS A 418 -8.89 -20.38 -3.87
CA LYS A 418 -7.74 -20.15 -2.97
C LYS A 418 -7.66 -18.69 -2.51
N ARG A 419 -7.97 -17.74 -3.38
CA ARG A 419 -8.04 -16.31 -3.05
C ARG A 419 -9.06 -16.05 -1.96
N ASP A 420 -10.25 -16.68 -2.06
CA ASP A 420 -11.40 -16.43 -1.20
C ASP A 420 -11.43 -17.33 0.05
N GLY A 421 -10.39 -18.13 0.30
CA GLY A 421 -10.25 -18.81 1.58
C GLY A 421 -10.03 -20.31 1.50
N ALA A 422 -10.14 -20.92 0.32
CA ALA A 422 -9.90 -22.34 0.18
C ALA A 422 -8.42 -22.71 0.34
N PHE A 423 -8.17 -23.82 1.00
CA PHE A 423 -6.86 -24.48 1.07
C PHE A 423 -7.03 -25.98 0.77
N ASP A 424 -5.96 -26.73 0.60
CA ASP A 424 -5.96 -28.15 0.25
C ASP A 424 -6.90 -28.46 -0.92
N TRP A 425 -6.71 -27.70 -2.01
CA TRP A 425 -7.48 -27.85 -3.22
C TRP A 425 -6.93 -28.98 -4.10
N TYR A 426 -7.78 -29.96 -4.43
CA TYR A 426 -7.46 -31.09 -5.29
C TYR A 426 -8.58 -31.34 -6.28
N VAL A 427 -8.25 -32.05 -7.36
CA VAL A 427 -9.21 -32.65 -8.31
C VAL A 427 -8.92 -34.11 -8.42
N PHE A 428 -9.93 -34.92 -8.22
CA PHE A 428 -9.89 -36.40 -8.34
C PHE A 428 -10.70 -36.84 -9.55
N GLU A 429 -10.20 -37.83 -10.25
CA GLU A 429 -10.94 -38.51 -11.32
C GLU A 429 -11.45 -39.87 -10.77
N ASP A 430 -12.71 -40.19 -10.98
CA ASP A 430 -13.29 -41.44 -10.52
C ASP A 430 -12.92 -42.58 -11.52
N PRO A 431 -12.08 -43.55 -11.14
CA PRO A 431 -11.67 -44.61 -12.06
C PRO A 431 -12.79 -45.59 -12.44
N ALA A 432 -13.89 -45.58 -11.69
CA ALA A 432 -15.04 -46.47 -11.95
C ALA A 432 -16.08 -45.81 -12.87
N VAL A 433 -16.05 -44.47 -13.01
CA VAL A 433 -17.06 -43.76 -13.80
C VAL A 433 -16.32 -42.76 -14.71
N GLU A 434 -16.21 -43.12 -15.99
CA GLU A 434 -15.55 -42.30 -16.99
C GLU A 434 -16.19 -40.92 -17.07
N GLY A 435 -15.35 -39.86 -17.12
CA GLY A 435 -15.80 -38.46 -17.19
C GLY A 435 -16.30 -37.88 -15.88
N LYS A 436 -16.21 -38.64 -14.76
CA LYS A 436 -16.56 -38.08 -13.43
C LYS A 436 -15.35 -37.54 -12.73
N PHE A 437 -15.42 -36.24 -12.33
CA PHE A 437 -14.40 -35.53 -11.57
C PHE A 437 -14.97 -34.97 -10.27
N VAL A 438 -14.17 -34.97 -9.23
CA VAL A 438 -14.50 -34.39 -7.92
C VAL A 438 -13.47 -33.34 -7.55
N GLU A 439 -13.89 -32.08 -7.56
CA GLU A 439 -13.15 -30.99 -6.96
C GLU A 439 -13.32 -31.04 -5.45
N THR A 440 -12.23 -30.90 -4.69
CA THR A 440 -12.28 -30.84 -3.23
C THR A 440 -11.44 -29.66 -2.75
N PHE A 441 -11.92 -28.98 -1.71
CA PHE A 441 -11.15 -27.96 -1.00
C PHE A 441 -11.64 -27.81 0.43
N MET A 442 -10.78 -27.27 1.31
CA MET A 442 -11.12 -27.01 2.70
C MET A 442 -11.23 -25.52 2.98
N THR A 443 -12.04 -25.17 3.98
CA THR A 443 -12.07 -23.84 4.60
C THR A 443 -11.87 -23.97 6.11
N ASP A 444 -11.30 -22.94 6.76
CA ASP A 444 -10.90 -22.99 8.16
C ASP A 444 -12.08 -23.25 9.12
N SER A 445 -13.27 -22.72 8.80
CA SER A 445 -14.49 -22.89 9.62
C SER A 445 -15.76 -22.75 8.78
N TRP A 446 -16.89 -23.08 9.38
CA TRP A 446 -18.21 -22.88 8.76
C TRP A 446 -18.49 -21.40 8.49
N LEU A 447 -18.10 -20.50 9.39
CA LEU A 447 -18.23 -19.06 9.20
C LEU A 447 -17.39 -18.58 8.01
N GLU A 448 -16.15 -19.08 7.86
CA GLU A 448 -15.29 -18.73 6.73
C GLU A 448 -15.86 -19.23 5.41
N HIS A 449 -16.50 -20.42 5.42
CA HIS A 449 -17.21 -20.94 4.26
C HIS A 449 -18.41 -20.05 3.88
N LEU A 450 -19.20 -19.57 4.85
CA LEU A 450 -20.29 -18.63 4.58
C LEU A 450 -19.77 -17.28 4.06
N HIS A 451 -18.65 -16.80 4.61
CA HIS A 451 -17.99 -15.60 4.08
C HIS A 451 -17.53 -15.80 2.63
N GLN A 452 -17.06 -17.01 2.27
CA GLN A 452 -16.68 -17.31 0.89
C GLN A 452 -17.85 -17.11 -0.08
N HIS A 453 -19.08 -17.53 0.29
CA HIS A 453 -20.28 -17.28 -0.52
C HIS A 453 -20.57 -15.79 -0.75
N ALA A 454 -20.33 -14.94 0.27
CA ALA A 454 -20.53 -13.49 0.18
C ALA A 454 -19.41 -12.78 -0.59
N ARG A 455 -18.24 -13.41 -0.74
CA ARG A 455 -17.03 -12.81 -1.37
C ARG A 455 -16.99 -13.02 -2.89
N VAL A 456 -17.68 -14.00 -3.42
CA VAL A 456 -17.69 -14.32 -4.85
C VAL A 456 -18.22 -13.13 -5.65
N THR A 457 -17.45 -12.68 -6.63
CA THR A 457 -17.78 -11.52 -7.46
C THR A 457 -18.44 -11.91 -8.78
N ARG A 458 -19.01 -10.92 -9.48
CA ARG A 458 -19.56 -11.17 -10.82
C ARG A 458 -18.50 -11.59 -11.84
N THR A 459 -17.28 -11.09 -11.70
CA THR A 459 -16.15 -11.53 -12.53
C THR A 459 -15.84 -13.02 -12.30
N ASP A 460 -15.93 -13.51 -11.05
CA ASP A 460 -15.69 -14.92 -10.71
C ASP A 460 -16.77 -15.83 -11.32
N ARG A 461 -18.01 -15.35 -11.39
CA ARG A 461 -19.11 -16.06 -12.05
C ARG A 461 -18.80 -16.38 -13.52
N VAL A 462 -18.10 -15.50 -14.22
CA VAL A 462 -17.69 -15.76 -15.61
C VAL A 462 -16.72 -16.95 -15.70
N LEU A 463 -15.79 -17.07 -14.74
CA LEU A 463 -14.86 -18.18 -14.66
C LEU A 463 -15.57 -19.49 -14.29
N GLU A 464 -16.53 -19.44 -13.37
CA GLU A 464 -17.37 -20.58 -13.03
C GLU A 464 -18.19 -21.05 -14.21
N GLN A 465 -18.84 -20.15 -14.95
CA GLN A 465 -19.57 -20.48 -16.18
C GLN A 465 -18.65 -21.12 -17.24
N ALA A 466 -17.38 -20.72 -17.30
CA ALA A 466 -16.41 -21.33 -18.18
C ALA A 466 -16.07 -22.78 -17.80
N VAL A 467 -16.21 -23.17 -16.55
CA VAL A 467 -16.10 -24.56 -16.08
C VAL A 467 -17.41 -25.30 -16.34
N GLN A 468 -18.55 -24.70 -15.95
CA GLN A 468 -19.89 -25.32 -16.06
C GLN A 468 -20.30 -25.66 -17.49
N ARG A 469 -19.78 -24.96 -18.52
CA ARG A 469 -20.06 -25.28 -19.94
C ARG A 469 -19.62 -26.67 -20.35
N TYR A 470 -18.72 -27.32 -19.61
CA TYR A 470 -18.31 -28.73 -19.86
C TYR A 470 -19.15 -29.74 -19.11
N GLN A 471 -20.03 -29.28 -18.19
CA GLN A 471 -20.91 -30.15 -17.41
C GLN A 471 -21.95 -30.81 -18.30
N LEU A 472 -22.12 -32.13 -18.13
CA LEU A 472 -23.18 -32.93 -18.77
C LEU A 472 -24.33 -33.15 -17.79
N GLY A 473 -25.56 -32.98 -18.26
CA GLY A 473 -26.77 -33.20 -17.45
C GLY A 473 -27.02 -32.07 -16.44
N ASP A 474 -27.38 -32.45 -15.22
CA ASP A 474 -27.74 -31.51 -14.14
C ASP A 474 -26.55 -30.68 -13.66
N ALA A 475 -26.84 -29.62 -12.90
CA ALA A 475 -25.82 -28.78 -12.26
C ALA A 475 -24.89 -29.63 -11.37
N PRO A 476 -23.59 -29.23 -11.21
CA PRO A 476 -22.65 -29.93 -10.35
C PRO A 476 -23.17 -30.09 -8.93
N LYS A 477 -23.06 -31.30 -8.37
CA LYS A 477 -23.51 -31.57 -7.01
C LYS A 477 -22.46 -31.10 -6.00
N THR A 478 -22.84 -30.16 -5.13
CA THR A 478 -21.98 -29.66 -4.05
C THR A 478 -22.37 -30.33 -2.72
N THR A 479 -21.36 -30.82 -1.96
CA THR A 479 -21.53 -31.36 -0.62
C THR A 479 -20.61 -30.70 0.36
N HIS A 480 -21.10 -30.46 1.57
CA HIS A 480 -20.35 -29.81 2.66
C HIS A 480 -20.20 -30.81 3.82
N LEU A 481 -18.96 -31.04 4.24
CA LEU A 481 -18.65 -31.96 5.35
C LEU A 481 -17.86 -31.16 6.39
N ILE A 482 -18.31 -31.21 7.65
CA ILE A 482 -17.63 -30.53 8.77
C ILE A 482 -16.84 -31.58 9.53
N ALA A 483 -15.57 -31.32 9.78
CA ALA A 483 -14.73 -32.22 10.56
C ALA A 483 -15.29 -32.39 11.97
N VAL A 484 -15.32 -33.64 12.43
CA VAL A 484 -15.72 -34.03 13.78
C VAL A 484 -14.51 -34.67 14.45
N GLN A 485 -14.15 -34.17 15.63
CA GLN A 485 -13.15 -34.84 16.46
C GLN A 485 -13.85 -35.98 17.22
N PRO A 486 -13.32 -37.22 17.16
CA PRO A 486 -13.95 -38.36 17.78
C PRO A 486 -14.15 -38.25 19.30
N ASP A 487 -13.34 -37.38 19.94
CA ASP A 487 -13.29 -37.25 21.42
C ASP A 487 -13.99 -35.97 21.92
N SER A 488 -14.84 -35.33 21.13
CA SER A 488 -15.58 -34.10 21.51
C SER A 488 -17.08 -34.33 21.67
#